data_c9bc22d93827d718b7a4464ea7ee78ae
#
_entry.id   c9bc22d93827d718b7a4464ea7ee78ae
#
_cell.length_a   1.000
_cell.length_b   1.000
_cell.length_c   1.000
_cell.angle_alpha   90.00
_cell.angle_beta   90.00
_cell.angle_gamma   90.00
#
_symmetry.space_group_name_H-M   'P 1'
#
loop_
_entity.id
_entity.type
_entity.pdbx_description
1 polymer ?
#
loop_
_entity_poly.entity_id
_entity_poly.type
_entity_poly.pdbx_seq_one_letter_code
_entity_poly.pdbx_strand_id
1 'polypeptide(L)'
;MTTSLTNSPIYDTVVCADGARVSVQANAMMWCTPRNNVGPYTAVEAGLPSVTPPVSWAPFREACGPEIYAKLPVPLLWEFFDAHGGVVGGDLPPGCERPVAEV
;
A
#
# COMPACT_ATOMS: atom_id res chain seq x y z
N MET A 1 -4.83 -26.55 14.96
CA MET A 1 -4.88 -26.02 14.72
C MET A 1 -5.07 -25.09 14.30
N THR A 2 -5.07 -24.54 14.01
CA THR A 2 -5.15 -23.82 13.61
C THR A 2 -5.34 -22.87 13.30
N THR A 3 -5.20 -22.51 13.24
CA THR A 3 -5.35 -21.55 13.00
C THR A 3 -5.44 -20.68 11.87
N SER A 4 -6.27 -20.58 11.10
CA SER A 4 -6.46 -19.83 9.89
C SER A 4 -6.51 -18.33 10.10
N LEU A 5 -6.75 -17.91 11.32
CA LEU A 5 -6.73 -16.49 11.65
C LEU A 5 -5.37 -15.86 11.41
N THR A 6 -4.33 -16.68 11.44
CA THR A 6 -2.98 -16.19 11.29
C THR A 6 -2.52 -16.19 9.83
N ASN A 7 -3.41 -16.55 8.91
CA ASN A 7 -3.01 -16.69 7.51
C ASN A 7 -3.24 -15.46 6.67
N SER A 8 -3.57 -14.33 7.28
CA SER A 8 -3.66 -13.08 6.55
C SER A 8 -2.26 -12.66 6.13
N PRO A 9 -2.01 -12.48 4.83
CA PRO A 9 -0.66 -12.18 4.38
C PRO A 9 -0.21 -10.79 4.85
N ILE A 10 1.08 -10.70 5.17
CA ILE A 10 1.73 -9.43 5.51
C ILE A 10 2.86 -9.25 4.53
N TYR A 11 2.99 -8.05 3.98
CA TYR A 11 3.95 -7.76 2.93
C TYR A 11 5.09 -6.92 3.48
N ASP A 12 6.31 -7.19 3.01
CA ASP A 12 7.47 -6.44 3.45
C ASP A 12 7.41 -4.99 2.99
N THR A 13 7.97 -4.10 3.81
CA THR A 13 8.02 -2.68 3.49
C THR A 13 8.60 -2.45 2.10
N VAL A 14 7.90 -1.63 1.32
CA VAL A 14 8.35 -1.28 -0.03
C VAL A 14 9.47 -0.26 0.08
N VAL A 15 10.52 -0.44 -0.72
CA VAL A 15 11.67 0.45 -0.78
C VAL A 15 11.79 0.99 -2.20
N CYS A 16 11.92 2.31 -2.31
CA CYS A 16 12.10 2.97 -3.60
C CYS A 16 13.58 3.19 -3.89
N ALA A 17 13.87 3.53 -5.16
CA ALA A 17 15.25 3.64 -5.61
C ALA A 17 16.07 4.68 -4.85
N ASP A 18 15.43 5.77 -4.38
CA ASP A 18 16.11 6.80 -3.61
C ASP A 18 16.13 6.51 -2.10
N GLY A 19 15.65 5.34 -1.68
CA GLY A 19 15.63 4.96 -0.28
C GLY A 19 14.32 5.26 0.45
N ALA A 20 13.37 5.93 -0.18
CA ALA A 20 12.07 6.18 0.44
C ALA A 20 11.35 4.86 0.69
N ARG A 21 10.60 4.78 1.79
CA ARG A 21 9.97 3.53 2.23
C ARG A 21 8.53 3.78 2.62
N VAL A 22 7.70 2.78 2.41
CA VAL A 22 6.32 2.80 2.87
C VAL A 22 5.83 1.37 3.01
N SER A 23 5.03 1.10 4.05
CA SER A 23 4.40 -0.20 4.23
C SER A 23 3.12 -0.23 3.41
N VAL A 24 2.94 -1.26 2.59
CA VAL A 24 1.75 -1.41 1.75
C VAL A 24 1.11 -2.74 2.12
N GLN A 25 -0.06 -2.68 2.75
CA GLN A 25 -0.73 -3.88 3.25
C GLN A 25 -2.14 -4.00 2.68
N ALA A 26 -2.55 -5.23 2.45
CA ALA A 26 -3.91 -5.53 2.01
C ALA A 26 -4.22 -6.98 2.37
N ASN A 27 -5.26 -7.17 3.17
CA ASN A 27 -5.78 -8.49 3.52
C ASN A 27 -7.13 -8.30 4.22
N ALA A 28 -7.71 -9.39 4.71
CA ALA A 28 -9.03 -9.33 5.32
C ALA A 28 -9.09 -8.45 6.57
N MET A 29 -7.93 -8.14 7.16
CA MET A 29 -7.86 -7.36 8.40
C MET A 29 -7.45 -5.90 8.17
N MET A 30 -7.14 -5.52 6.94
CA MET A 30 -6.62 -4.19 6.63
C MET A 30 -7.66 -3.35 5.90
N TRP A 31 -7.48 -2.02 5.94
CA TRP A 31 -8.36 -1.11 5.22
C TRP A 31 -7.99 -1.09 3.75
N CYS A 32 -8.54 -2.03 3.00
CA CYS A 32 -8.25 -2.21 1.58
C CYS A 32 -9.53 -2.57 0.83
N THR A 33 -9.46 -2.64 -0.50
CA THR A 33 -10.58 -3.00 -1.35
C THR A 33 -10.09 -3.97 -2.43
N PRO A 34 -10.66 -5.16 -2.55
CA PRO A 34 -11.63 -5.77 -1.66
C PRO A 34 -10.98 -6.15 -0.33
N ARG A 35 -11.77 -6.26 0.72
CA ARG A 35 -11.24 -6.58 2.04
C ARG A 35 -11.25 -8.09 2.24
N ASN A 36 -10.28 -8.75 1.66
CA ASN A 36 -10.12 -10.20 1.73
C ASN A 36 -8.62 -10.54 1.66
N ASN A 37 -8.29 -11.83 1.66
CA ASN A 37 -6.89 -12.27 1.63
C ASN A 37 -6.41 -12.66 0.24
N VAL A 38 -7.18 -12.37 -0.79
CA VAL A 38 -6.92 -12.86 -2.14
C VAL A 38 -6.58 -11.72 -3.12
N GLY A 39 -7.31 -10.62 -3.05
CA GLY A 39 -7.19 -9.58 -4.06
C GLY A 39 -7.80 -10.01 -5.39
N PRO A 40 -7.39 -9.45 -6.53
CA PRO A 40 -6.46 -8.33 -6.62
C PRO A 40 -7.06 -7.04 -6.04
N TYR A 41 -6.20 -6.22 -5.46
CA TYR A 41 -6.66 -5.04 -4.72
C TYR A 41 -6.65 -3.81 -5.59
N THR A 42 -7.67 -2.95 -5.41
CA THR A 42 -7.75 -1.66 -6.08
C THR A 42 -7.39 -0.52 -5.15
N ALA A 43 -7.43 -0.79 -3.84
CA ALA A 43 -7.03 0.17 -2.82
C ALA A 43 -6.38 -0.58 -1.67
N VAL A 44 -5.44 0.05 -1.01
CA VAL A 44 -4.61 -0.60 0.00
C VAL A 44 -4.45 0.29 1.23
N GLU A 45 -3.89 -0.30 2.30
CA GLU A 45 -3.52 0.46 3.48
C GLU A 45 -2.03 0.79 3.36
N ALA A 46 -1.71 2.08 3.20
CA ALA A 46 -0.32 2.54 3.12
C ALA A 46 0.06 3.15 4.46
N GLY A 47 1.22 2.77 5.00
CA GLY A 47 1.57 3.22 6.34
C GLY A 47 3.03 3.58 6.50
N LEU A 48 3.26 4.48 7.45
CA LEU A 48 4.59 4.84 7.94
C LEU A 48 5.55 5.23 6.81
N PRO A 49 5.16 6.12 5.90
CA PRO A 49 6.09 6.57 4.86
C PRO A 49 7.29 7.26 5.50
N SER A 50 8.48 7.00 4.98
CA SER A 50 9.71 7.59 5.51
C SER A 50 9.91 9.04 5.08
N VAL A 51 9.12 9.49 4.11
CA VAL A 51 9.15 10.86 3.59
C VAL A 51 7.73 11.34 3.40
N THR A 52 7.55 12.62 3.20
CA THR A 52 6.22 13.20 3.00
C THR A 52 5.59 12.65 1.74
N PRO A 53 4.40 12.03 1.83
CA PRO A 53 3.73 11.52 0.63
C PRO A 53 3.10 12.63 -0.19
N PRO A 54 2.65 12.32 -1.41
CA PRO A 54 1.94 13.32 -2.23
C PRO A 54 0.72 13.87 -1.51
N VAL A 55 0.37 15.12 -1.82
CA VAL A 55 -0.80 15.74 -1.19
C VAL A 55 -2.09 14.99 -1.50
N SER A 56 -2.13 14.24 -2.61
CA SER A 56 -3.30 13.44 -2.98
C SER A 56 -3.62 12.37 -1.94
N TRP A 57 -2.67 12.01 -1.07
CA TRP A 57 -2.92 11.03 -0.02
C TRP A 57 -3.68 11.61 1.17
N ALA A 58 -3.68 12.93 1.33
CA ALA A 58 -4.22 13.56 2.53
C ALA A 58 -5.65 13.16 2.89
N PRO A 59 -6.59 13.03 1.92
CA PRO A 59 -7.96 12.64 2.25
C PRO A 59 -8.08 11.25 2.85
N PHE A 60 -7.06 10.40 2.68
CA PHE A 60 -7.10 9.00 3.14
C PHE A 60 -6.44 8.80 4.49
N ARG A 61 -5.83 9.85 5.05
CA ARG A 61 -5.13 9.79 6.31
C ARG A 61 -6.09 9.48 7.46
N GLU A 62 -5.73 8.47 8.28
CA GLU A 62 -6.49 8.15 9.48
C GLU A 62 -6.35 9.28 10.50
N ALA A 63 -7.44 9.57 11.21
CA ALA A 63 -7.49 10.74 12.08
C ALA A 63 -6.59 10.64 13.29
N CYS A 64 -6.34 9.43 13.78
CA CYS A 64 -5.59 9.23 15.02
C CYS A 64 -4.55 8.15 14.84
N GLY A 65 -3.51 8.19 15.68
CA GLY A 65 -2.52 7.14 15.71
C GLY A 65 -1.43 7.31 14.67
N PRO A 66 -0.76 6.21 14.30
CA PRO A 66 0.35 6.29 13.37
C PRO A 66 -0.10 6.79 12.01
N GLU A 67 0.87 7.19 11.20
CA GLU A 67 0.59 7.73 9.87
C GLU A 67 0.17 6.60 8.94
N ILE A 68 -1.16 6.40 8.85
CA ILE A 68 -1.77 5.34 8.04
C ILE A 68 -2.77 5.97 7.09
N TYR A 69 -2.78 5.51 5.85
CA TYR A 69 -3.70 5.96 4.80
C TYR A 69 -4.57 4.78 4.41
N ALA A 70 -5.87 4.89 4.73
CA ALA A 70 -6.83 3.78 4.55
C ALA A 70 -7.46 3.81 3.17
N LYS A 71 -7.58 2.65 2.55
CA LYS A 71 -8.21 2.50 1.23
C LYS A 71 -7.63 3.46 0.20
N LEU A 72 -6.31 3.58 0.21
CA LEU A 72 -5.60 4.42 -0.75
C LEU A 72 -5.65 3.77 -2.12
N PRO A 73 -6.21 4.43 -3.14
CA PRO A 73 -6.25 3.85 -4.48
C PRO A 73 -4.84 3.57 -5.02
N VAL A 74 -4.70 2.44 -5.72
CA VAL A 74 -3.40 2.03 -6.25
C VAL A 74 -2.74 3.10 -7.13
N PRO A 75 -3.46 3.83 -7.99
CA PRO A 75 -2.79 4.89 -8.75
C PRO A 75 -2.11 5.95 -7.89
N LEU A 76 -2.69 6.29 -6.73
CA LEU A 76 -2.07 7.26 -5.83
C LEU A 76 -0.82 6.69 -5.16
N LEU A 77 -0.82 5.37 -4.90
CA LEU A 77 0.36 4.70 -4.39
C LEU A 77 1.53 4.86 -5.36
N TRP A 78 1.27 4.75 -6.67
CA TRP A 78 2.30 4.89 -7.68
C TRP A 78 2.79 6.33 -7.85
N GLU A 79 1.99 7.33 -7.46
CA GLU A 79 2.50 8.70 -7.38
C GLU A 79 3.69 8.79 -6.42
N PHE A 80 3.58 8.09 -5.27
CA PHE A 80 4.69 8.04 -4.32
C PHE A 80 5.88 7.31 -4.94
N PHE A 81 5.66 6.12 -5.50
CA PHE A 81 6.77 5.33 -6.05
C PHE A 81 7.47 6.07 -7.19
N ASP A 82 6.70 6.67 -8.09
CA ASP A 82 7.30 7.37 -9.22
C ASP A 82 8.08 8.61 -8.79
N ALA A 83 7.63 9.28 -7.74
CA ALA A 83 8.34 10.45 -7.22
C ALA A 83 9.69 10.07 -6.61
N HIS A 84 9.89 8.79 -6.28
CA HIS A 84 11.08 8.32 -5.58
C HIS A 84 11.88 7.30 -6.38
N GLY A 85 11.70 7.29 -7.68
CA GLY A 85 12.54 6.48 -8.58
C GLY A 85 12.06 5.06 -8.83
N GLY A 86 10.85 4.73 -8.38
CA GLY A 86 10.29 3.41 -8.58
C GLY A 86 10.64 2.44 -7.45
N VAL A 87 10.02 1.27 -7.49
CA VAL A 87 10.16 0.24 -6.46
C VAL A 87 11.37 -0.61 -6.76
N VAL A 88 12.26 -0.78 -5.77
CA VAL A 88 13.43 -1.65 -5.90
C VAL A 88 13.45 -2.76 -4.86
N GLY A 89 12.59 -2.72 -3.84
CA GLY A 89 12.58 -3.76 -2.82
C GLY A 89 11.24 -3.82 -2.11
N GLY A 90 11.07 -4.88 -1.31
CA GLY A 90 9.82 -5.11 -0.61
C GLY A 90 8.84 -5.87 -1.45
N ASP A 91 7.61 -5.98 -0.94
CA ASP A 91 6.56 -6.75 -1.61
C ASP A 91 5.31 -5.91 -1.81
N LEU A 92 4.67 -6.08 -2.94
CA LEU A 92 3.38 -5.44 -3.23
C LEU A 92 2.27 -6.50 -3.22
N PRO A 93 1.13 -6.18 -2.59
CA PRO A 93 -0.03 -7.07 -2.68
C PRO A 93 -0.52 -7.23 -4.11
N PRO A 94 -1.21 -8.34 -4.42
CA PRO A 94 -1.75 -8.55 -5.76
C PRO A 94 -2.63 -7.39 -6.23
N GLY A 95 -2.46 -6.97 -7.48
CA GLY A 95 -3.23 -5.86 -8.04
C GLY A 95 -2.57 -4.50 -7.88
N CYS A 96 -1.44 -4.45 -7.20
CA CYS A 96 -0.75 -3.18 -6.96
C CYS A 96 0.34 -2.87 -7.99
N GLU A 97 0.33 -3.57 -9.12
CA GLU A 97 1.25 -3.28 -10.21
C GLU A 97 0.99 -1.87 -10.75
N ARG A 98 1.99 -1.33 -11.45
CA ARG A 98 1.82 -0.01 -12.07
C ARG A 98 0.58 -0.01 -12.96
N PRO A 99 -0.34 0.93 -12.75
CA PRO A 99 -1.52 1.01 -13.62
C PRO A 99 -1.12 1.20 -15.08
N VAL A 100 -1.82 0.52 -15.96
CA VAL A 100 -1.57 0.63 -17.40
C VAL A 100 -2.17 1.94 -17.89
N ALA A 101 -1.35 2.74 -18.61
CA ALA A 101 -1.83 3.99 -19.16
C ALA A 101 -2.80 3.72 -20.32
N GLU A 102 -3.88 4.45 -20.33
CA GLU A 102 -4.82 4.42 -21.43
C GLU A 102 -4.29 5.30 -22.55
N VAL A 103 -4.37 4.80 -23.77
CA VAL A 103 -3.92 5.56 -24.94
C VAL A 103 -5.03 5.70 -25.94
#